data_acec4a7453197c32e54bb3b407de2a32
#
_entry.id   acec4a7453197c32e54bb3b407de2a32
#
_cell.length_a   1.000
_cell.length_b   1.000
_cell.length_c   1.000
_cell.angle_alpha   90.00
_cell.angle_beta   90.00
_cell.angle_gamma   90.00
#
_symmetry.space_group_name_H-M   'P 1'
#
loop_
_entity.id
_entity.type
_entity.pdbx_description
1 polymer ?
#
loop_
_entity_poly.entity_id
_entity_poly.type
_entity_poly.pdbx_seq_one_letter_code
_entity_poly.pdbx_strand_id
1 'polypeptide(L)' 'MDYETVLSHCVAKIGSFDHQVAIKYGQHYGYFDVNGDVTPSGSVLAKFIGIFGEAELAELQLKQAKEGDESLAKAA' A
#
# COMPACT_ATOMS: atom_id res chain seq x y z
N MET A 1 5.09 -12.79 -7.42
CA MET A 1 3.65 -12.96 -7.45
C MET A 1 2.99 -11.90 -6.63
N ASP A 2 1.82 -11.48 -7.03
CA ASP A 2 1.14 -10.32 -6.45
C ASP A 2 0.90 -10.46 -4.95
N TYR A 3 0.44 -11.63 -4.50
CA TYR A 3 0.16 -11.86 -3.09
C TYR A 3 1.39 -11.62 -2.21
N GLU A 4 2.51 -12.23 -2.56
CA GLU A 4 3.74 -12.10 -1.77
C GLU A 4 4.25 -10.66 -1.77
N THR A 5 4.18 -9.99 -2.91
CA THR A 5 4.63 -8.61 -3.07
C THR A 5 3.78 -7.67 -2.21
N VAL A 6 2.45 -7.81 -2.26
CA VAL A 6 1.54 -7.00 -1.47
C VAL A 6 1.71 -7.29 0.02
N LEU A 7 1.83 -8.57 0.39
CA LEU A 7 2.03 -8.94 1.79
C LEU A 7 3.34 -8.38 2.33
N SER A 8 4.42 -8.45 1.57
CA SER A 8 5.72 -7.87 1.96
C SER A 8 5.63 -6.37 2.16
N HIS A 9 4.90 -5.68 1.28
CA HIS A 9 4.65 -4.24 1.41
C HIS A 9 3.92 -3.94 2.72
N CYS A 10 2.87 -4.68 3.02
CA CYS A 10 2.09 -4.50 4.24
C CYS A 10 2.95 -4.76 5.50
N VAL A 11 3.73 -5.83 5.49
CA VAL A 11 4.65 -6.16 6.59
C VAL A 11 5.63 -5.01 6.83
N ALA A 12 6.20 -4.46 5.77
CA ALA A 12 7.13 -3.33 5.88
C ALA A 12 6.45 -2.08 6.47
N LYS A 13 5.22 -1.81 6.07
CA LYS A 13 4.47 -0.64 6.55
C LYS A 13 4.10 -0.73 8.02
N ILE A 14 3.69 -1.90 8.49
CA ILE A 14 3.30 -2.09 9.89
C ILE A 14 4.49 -2.39 10.81
N GLY A 15 5.65 -2.72 10.24
CA GLY A 15 6.85 -3.07 11.02
C GLY A 15 6.70 -4.37 11.80
N SER A 16 5.87 -5.30 11.33
CA SER A 16 5.61 -6.58 12.00
C SER A 16 5.59 -7.71 10.99
N PHE A 17 6.11 -8.87 11.38
CA PHE A 17 6.06 -10.07 10.56
C PHE A 17 4.81 -10.92 10.78
N ASP A 18 3.84 -10.43 11.56
CA ASP A 18 2.57 -11.12 11.74
C ASP A 18 1.73 -10.97 10.47
N HIS A 19 1.60 -12.09 9.74
CA HIS A 19 0.87 -12.10 8.45
C HIS A 19 -0.60 -11.74 8.60
N GLN A 20 -1.23 -12.12 9.72
CA GLN A 20 -2.64 -11.79 9.94
C GLN A 20 -2.84 -10.28 10.10
N VAL A 21 -1.95 -9.62 10.82
CA VAL A 21 -1.97 -8.16 10.98
C VAL A 21 -1.69 -7.49 9.64
N ALA A 22 -0.73 -8.00 8.86
CA ALA A 22 -0.41 -7.48 7.54
C ALA A 22 -1.60 -7.59 6.58
N ILE A 23 -2.30 -8.72 6.60
CA ILE A 23 -3.50 -8.92 5.77
C ILE A 23 -4.60 -7.94 6.15
N LYS A 24 -4.82 -7.72 7.45
CA LYS A 24 -5.79 -6.73 7.93
C LYS A 24 -5.45 -5.31 7.45
N TYR A 25 -4.17 -4.96 7.50
CA TYR A 25 -3.70 -3.70 6.96
C TYR A 25 -4.04 -3.58 5.46
N GLY A 26 -3.72 -4.62 4.69
CA GLY A 26 -4.02 -4.65 3.26
C GLY A 26 -5.52 -4.59 2.96
N GLN A 27 -6.34 -5.24 3.78
CA GLN A 27 -7.80 -5.18 3.66
C GLN A 27 -8.31 -3.76 3.92
N HIS A 28 -7.75 -3.08 4.90
CA HIS A 28 -8.12 -1.70 5.22
C HIS A 28 -7.86 -0.76 4.03
N TYR A 29 -6.78 -0.97 3.30
CA TYR A 29 -6.41 -0.17 2.14
C TYR A 29 -6.96 -0.69 0.82
N GLY A 30 -7.70 -1.79 0.85
CA GLY A 30 -8.31 -2.35 -0.35
C GLY A 30 -7.39 -3.20 -1.19
N TYR A 31 -6.24 -3.62 -0.67
CA TYR A 31 -5.29 -4.49 -1.38
C TYR A 31 -5.66 -5.96 -1.27
N PHE A 32 -6.33 -6.35 -0.19
CA PHE A 32 -6.86 -7.70 0.01
C PHE A 32 -8.37 -7.64 0.21
N ASP A 33 -9.07 -8.68 -0.23
CA ASP A 33 -10.50 -8.82 -0.01
C ASP A 33 -10.78 -9.51 1.33
N VAL A 34 -12.07 -9.78 1.62
CA VAL A 34 -12.47 -10.41 2.88
C VAL A 34 -11.92 -11.82 3.05
N ASN A 35 -11.54 -12.48 1.96
CA ASN A 35 -10.96 -13.81 1.98
C ASN A 35 -9.42 -13.80 2.07
N GLY A 36 -8.81 -12.61 2.05
CA GLY A 36 -7.37 -12.47 2.05
C GLY A 36 -6.73 -12.62 0.68
N ASP A 37 -7.52 -12.58 -0.38
CA ASP A 37 -7.02 -12.62 -1.76
C ASP A 37 -6.70 -11.22 -2.26
N VAL A 38 -5.75 -11.12 -3.19
CA VAL A 38 -5.36 -9.84 -3.77
C VAL A 38 -6.48 -9.27 -4.64
N THR A 39 -6.84 -8.03 -4.38
CA THR A 39 -7.83 -7.30 -5.18
C THR A 39 -7.18 -6.72 -6.43
N PRO A 40 -7.98 -6.20 -7.41
CA PRO A 40 -7.40 -5.46 -8.53
C PRO A 40 -6.51 -4.29 -8.09
N SER A 41 -6.87 -3.59 -7.02
CA SER A 41 -6.05 -2.51 -6.44
C SER A 41 -4.72 -3.04 -5.91
N GLY A 42 -4.74 -4.19 -5.22
CA GLY A 42 -3.53 -4.85 -4.74
C GLY A 42 -2.64 -5.29 -5.89
N SER A 43 -3.23 -5.78 -6.99
CA SER A 43 -2.51 -6.18 -8.18
C SER A 43 -1.77 -4.99 -8.83
N VAL A 44 -2.41 -3.84 -8.89
CA VAL A 44 -1.81 -2.60 -9.39
C VAL A 44 -0.63 -2.19 -8.50
N LEU A 45 -0.78 -2.27 -7.19
CA LEU A 45 0.29 -1.99 -6.24
C LEU A 45 1.50 -2.92 -6.47
N ALA A 46 1.24 -4.22 -6.63
CA ALA A 46 2.28 -5.21 -6.88
C ALA A 46 3.04 -4.93 -8.17
N LYS A 47 2.34 -4.56 -9.22
CA LYS A 47 2.95 -4.20 -10.51
C LYS A 47 3.82 -2.96 -10.37
N PHE A 48 3.36 -1.94 -9.66
CA PHE A 48 4.14 -0.73 -9.41
C PHE A 48 5.44 -1.06 -8.69
N ILE A 49 5.36 -1.84 -7.61
CA ILE A 49 6.52 -2.27 -6.84
C ILE A 49 7.51 -3.06 -7.73
N GLY A 50 7.00 -3.94 -8.59
CA GLY A 50 7.83 -4.73 -9.50
C GLY A 50 8.55 -3.90 -10.53
N ILE A 51 7.98 -2.76 -10.94
CA ILE A 51 8.58 -1.87 -11.95
C ILE A 51 9.50 -0.83 -11.30
N PHE A 52 9.04 -0.16 -10.25
CA PHE A 52 9.70 1.00 -9.66
C PHE A 52 10.36 0.73 -8.31
N GLY A 53 9.93 -0.31 -7.59
CA GLY A 53 10.41 -0.64 -6.26
C GLY A 53 9.68 0.09 -5.14
N GLU A 54 9.89 -0.39 -3.92
CA GLU A 54 9.24 0.15 -2.71
C GLU A 54 9.64 1.59 -2.42
N ALA A 55 10.89 1.95 -2.66
CA ALA A 55 11.38 3.31 -2.38
C ALA A 55 10.65 4.35 -3.23
N GLU A 56 10.44 4.08 -4.51
CA GLU A 56 9.69 4.98 -5.40
C GLU A 56 8.23 5.11 -4.97
N LEU A 57 7.62 4.00 -4.58
CA LEU A 57 6.24 4.01 -4.08
C LEU A 57 6.13 4.87 -2.83
N ALA A 58 7.05 4.72 -1.88
CA ALA A 58 7.04 5.51 -0.65
C ALA A 58 7.19 7.01 -0.94
N GLU A 59 8.07 7.37 -1.87
CA GLU A 59 8.27 8.76 -2.30
C GLU A 59 7.00 9.34 -2.92
N LEU A 60 6.35 8.60 -3.80
CA LEU A 60 5.13 9.03 -4.46
C LEU A 60 3.99 9.23 -3.45
N GLN A 61 3.84 8.30 -2.51
CA GLN A 61 2.83 8.41 -1.47
C GLN A 61 3.06 9.62 -0.58
N LEU A 62 4.31 9.91 -0.25
CA LEU A 62 4.67 11.08 0.55
C LEU A 62 4.34 12.38 -0.19
N LYS A 63 4.63 12.46 -1.49
CA LYS A 63 4.29 13.61 -2.31
C LYS A 63 2.78 13.85 -2.37
N GLN A 64 2.01 12.80 -2.55
CA GLN A 64 0.55 12.89 -2.58
C GLN A 64 -0.02 13.38 -1.26
N ALA A 65 0.53 12.92 -0.14
CA ALA A 65 0.12 13.37 1.18
C ALA A 65 0.40 14.87 1.37
N LYS A 66 1.56 15.34 0.94
CA LYS A 66 1.93 16.77 1.01
C LYS A 66 1.02 17.62 0.15
N GLU A 67 0.76 17.21 -1.07
CA GLU A 67 -0.13 17.93 -1.98
C GLU A 67 -1.56 17.98 -1.42
N GLY A 68 -2.03 16.90 -0.83
CA GLY A 68 -3.33 16.87 -0.18
C GLY A 68 -3.41 17.85 0.98
N ASP A 69 -2.38 17.91 1.82
CA ASP A 69 -2.31 18.83 2.94
C ASP A 69 -2.28 20.30 2.47
N GLU A 70 -1.52 20.58 1.44
CA GLU A 70 -1.46 21.93 0.86
C GLU A 70 -2.82 22.35 0.30
N SER A 71 -3.52 21.44 -0.39
CA SER A 71 -4.86 21.72 -0.90
C SER A 71 -5.84 22.02 0.20
N LEU A 72 -5.79 21.27 1.31
CA LEU A 72 -6.63 21.51 2.48
C LEU A 72 -6.32 22.85 3.12
N ALA A 73 -5.05 23.20 3.24
CA ALA A 73 -4.61 24.48 3.79
C ALA A 73 -5.09 25.65 2.93
N LYS A 74 -5.07 25.52 1.62
CA LYS A 74 -5.55 26.54 0.70
C LYS A 74 -7.07 26.70 0.74
N ALA A 75 -7.78 25.62 0.97
CA ALA A 75 -9.23 25.64 1.08
C ALA A 75 -9.72 26.26 2.39
N ALA A 76 -8.89 26.18 3.40
CA ALA A 76 -9.19 26.76 4.70
C ALA A 76 -8.87 28.26 4.73
#